data_4a171e1972bf85ed6af43d1739f0202f
#
_entry.id   4a171e1972bf85ed6af43d1739f0202f
#
_cell.length_a   1.000
_cell.length_b   1.000
_cell.length_c   1.000
_cell.angle_alpha   90.00
_cell.angle_beta   90.00
_cell.angle_gamma   90.00
#
_symmetry.space_group_name_H-M   'P 1'
#
loop_
_entity.id
_entity.type
_entity.pdbx_description
1 polymer ?
#
loop_
_entity_poly.entity_id
_entity_poly.type
_entity_poly.pdbx_seq_one_letter_code
_entity_poly.pdbx_strand_id
1 'polypeptide(L)'
;IFLSFSLFAQEKISVKQLSKLHYKDNNIVHIDKFGTQYSFNNSTFYSKGPKGNFEYTNLQLGNITSINAFNPLKTNLFYKDFNTVIILDNRLSEIKKIDFNSLTPFRIVSNISSANDNSIWLFNDNTQQLELFDFYTSKTKHTTLPVEGNVLDLKSNYNFCWLLTDKYIYTYNYFGSLVSKQENNGFEQIAGTNGNVVLKSNNSLFLLSKNSSKITELDLPKLLINRFFVTNETLYI
;
A
#
# COMPACT_ATOMS: atom_id res chain seq x y z
N ILE A 1 -1.01 17.11 50.74
CA ILE A 1 -0.30 16.65 49.53
C ILE A 1 -1.23 16.92 48.37
N PHE A 2 -0.98 17.97 47.57
CA PHE A 2 -1.71 18.26 46.33
C PHE A 2 -1.03 17.48 45.20
N LEU A 3 -1.70 16.48 44.64
CA LEU A 3 -1.31 15.82 43.41
C LEU A 3 -1.93 16.58 42.24
N SER A 4 -1.14 17.38 41.54
CA SER A 4 -1.55 17.98 40.27
C SER A 4 -1.38 16.94 39.14
N PHE A 5 -2.49 16.42 38.62
CA PHE A 5 -2.51 15.65 37.37
C PHE A 5 -2.44 16.63 36.23
N SER A 6 -1.31 16.70 35.53
CA SER A 6 -1.20 17.36 34.23
C SER A 6 -1.85 16.46 33.18
N LEU A 7 -3.08 16.78 32.78
CA LEU A 7 -3.71 16.20 31.61
C LEU A 7 -2.99 16.78 30.37
N PHE A 8 -2.07 16.04 29.79
CA PHE A 8 -1.56 16.33 28.45
C PHE A 8 -2.66 15.97 27.46
N ALA A 9 -3.37 16.98 26.96
CA ALA A 9 -4.23 16.81 25.79
C ALA A 9 -3.33 16.43 24.63
N GLN A 10 -3.50 15.23 24.10
CA GLN A 10 -2.77 14.78 22.92
C GLN A 10 -3.27 15.62 21.74
N GLU A 11 -2.38 16.42 21.15
CA GLU A 11 -2.70 17.27 20.01
C GLU A 11 -3.14 16.39 18.82
N LYS A 12 -4.39 16.61 18.36
CA LYS A 12 -4.92 15.92 17.18
C LYS A 12 -4.85 16.82 15.96
N ILE A 13 -4.66 16.21 14.78
CA ILE A 13 -4.70 16.95 13.51
C ILE A 13 -6.16 17.04 13.07
N SER A 14 -6.68 18.28 12.99
CA SER A 14 -8.02 18.52 12.47
C SER A 14 -8.10 18.19 10.99
N VAL A 15 -9.15 17.49 10.58
CA VAL A 15 -9.44 17.15 9.18
C VAL A 15 -10.77 17.78 8.76
N LYS A 16 -10.87 18.19 7.49
CA LYS A 16 -12.10 18.74 6.90
C LYS A 16 -12.77 17.69 6.04
N GLN A 17 -14.02 17.34 6.38
CA GLN A 17 -14.82 16.50 5.49
C GLN A 17 -15.17 17.25 4.21
N LEU A 18 -14.77 16.73 3.06
CA LEU A 18 -15.03 17.34 1.74
C LEU A 18 -16.37 16.89 1.18
N SER A 19 -16.66 15.61 1.26
CA SER A 19 -17.89 15.01 0.74
C SER A 19 -18.22 13.69 1.44
N LYS A 20 -19.45 13.24 1.28
CA LYS A 20 -19.89 11.90 1.64
C LYS A 20 -20.57 11.29 0.43
N LEU A 21 -19.99 10.24 -0.10
CA LEU A 21 -20.50 9.53 -1.26
C LEU A 21 -20.88 8.09 -0.84
N HIS A 22 -22.01 7.63 -1.32
CA HIS A 22 -22.43 6.24 -1.15
C HIS A 22 -22.07 5.47 -2.42
N TYR A 23 -21.16 4.53 -2.31
CA TYR A 23 -20.83 3.63 -3.40
C TYR A 23 -21.58 2.31 -3.23
N LYS A 24 -22.17 1.82 -4.32
CA LYS A 24 -22.82 0.49 -4.33
C LYS A 24 -21.76 -0.63 -4.27
N ASP A 25 -20.57 -0.38 -4.79
CA ASP A 25 -19.47 -1.34 -4.81
C ASP A 25 -18.61 -1.15 -3.55
N ASN A 26 -18.76 -2.06 -2.59
CA ASN A 26 -18.05 -1.99 -1.29
C ASN A 26 -16.54 -2.29 -1.35
N ASN A 27 -15.97 -2.55 -2.53
CA ASN A 27 -14.60 -2.99 -2.70
C ASN A 27 -13.72 -1.99 -3.48
N ILE A 28 -13.96 -0.68 -3.33
CA ILE A 28 -13.08 0.34 -3.87
C ILE A 28 -11.74 0.27 -3.14
N VAL A 29 -10.65 0.19 -3.91
CA VAL A 29 -9.27 0.10 -3.39
C VAL A 29 -8.46 1.35 -3.65
N HIS A 30 -8.86 2.13 -4.66
CA HIS A 30 -8.17 3.37 -5.03
C HIS A 30 -9.09 4.28 -5.85
N ILE A 31 -8.90 5.59 -5.72
CA ILE A 31 -9.43 6.60 -6.63
C ILE A 31 -8.24 7.46 -7.04
N ASP A 32 -7.98 7.55 -8.35
CA ASP A 32 -6.85 8.34 -8.84
C ASP A 32 -7.18 9.85 -8.91
N LYS A 33 -6.18 10.66 -9.20
CA LYS A 33 -6.33 12.11 -9.33
C LYS A 33 -7.25 12.57 -10.47
N PHE A 34 -7.65 11.67 -11.36
CA PHE A 34 -8.57 11.94 -12.47
C PHE A 34 -10.00 11.49 -12.15
N GLY A 35 -10.24 10.96 -10.96
CA GLY A 35 -11.53 10.44 -10.51
C GLY A 35 -11.83 9.03 -11.00
N THR A 36 -10.86 8.32 -11.59
CA THR A 36 -11.03 6.90 -11.93
C THR A 36 -11.08 6.07 -10.66
N GLN A 37 -12.11 5.27 -10.52
CA GLN A 37 -12.33 4.38 -9.39
C GLN A 37 -11.85 2.98 -9.75
N TYR A 38 -11.08 2.40 -8.85
CA TYR A 38 -10.56 1.04 -8.95
C TYR A 38 -11.20 0.17 -7.87
N SER A 39 -11.83 -0.92 -8.30
CA SER A 39 -12.50 -1.86 -7.39
C SER A 39 -12.26 -3.29 -7.85
N PHE A 40 -12.52 -4.26 -6.98
CA PHE A 40 -12.46 -5.67 -7.35
C PHE A 40 -13.51 -6.49 -6.63
N ASN A 41 -13.85 -7.62 -7.23
CA ASN A 41 -14.70 -8.63 -6.64
C ASN A 41 -14.14 -10.02 -6.99
N ASN A 42 -13.65 -10.71 -5.98
CA ASN A 42 -12.98 -12.02 -6.14
C ASN A 42 -11.85 -11.99 -7.18
N SER A 43 -12.08 -12.58 -8.35
CA SER A 43 -11.12 -12.69 -9.44
C SER A 43 -11.18 -11.56 -10.47
N THR A 44 -12.15 -10.64 -10.38
CA THR A 44 -12.37 -9.57 -11.35
C THR A 44 -11.98 -8.21 -10.80
N PHE A 45 -11.16 -7.50 -11.54
CA PHE A 45 -10.74 -6.13 -11.28
C PHE A 45 -11.43 -5.17 -12.22
N TYR A 46 -11.88 -4.03 -11.72
CA TYR A 46 -12.64 -3.01 -12.45
C TYR A 46 -11.94 -1.65 -12.38
N SER A 47 -11.97 -0.93 -13.49
CA SER A 47 -11.61 0.48 -13.59
C SER A 47 -12.79 1.24 -14.19
N LYS A 48 -13.33 2.24 -13.47
CA LYS A 48 -14.47 3.05 -13.89
C LYS A 48 -14.10 4.53 -13.82
N GLY A 49 -14.11 5.23 -14.94
CA GLY A 49 -13.72 6.63 -14.94
C GLY A 49 -14.04 7.37 -16.25
N PRO A 50 -13.59 8.63 -16.36
CA PRO A 50 -13.89 9.48 -17.51
C PRO A 50 -13.38 8.93 -18.85
N LYS A 51 -12.38 8.05 -18.84
CA LYS A 51 -11.78 7.43 -20.03
C LYS A 51 -12.44 6.11 -20.44
N GLY A 52 -13.46 5.67 -19.73
CA GLY A 52 -14.17 4.43 -19.97
C GLY A 52 -14.22 3.52 -18.75
N ASN A 53 -14.91 2.40 -18.95
CA ASN A 53 -15.02 1.33 -17.95
C ASN A 53 -14.34 0.10 -18.53
N PHE A 54 -13.44 -0.47 -17.75
CA PHE A 54 -12.66 -1.65 -18.15
C PHE A 54 -12.75 -2.69 -17.04
N GLU A 55 -12.60 -3.95 -17.42
CA GLU A 55 -12.51 -5.07 -16.49
C GLU A 55 -11.41 -6.04 -16.90
N TYR A 56 -10.87 -6.71 -15.91
CA TYR A 56 -9.88 -7.76 -16.10
C TYR A 56 -10.20 -8.93 -15.18
N THR A 57 -10.20 -10.13 -15.74
CA THR A 57 -10.42 -11.38 -15.00
C THR A 57 -9.42 -12.43 -15.43
N ASN A 58 -8.85 -13.14 -14.44
CA ASN A 58 -8.02 -14.30 -14.70
C ASN A 58 -8.48 -15.48 -13.82
N LEU A 59 -9.29 -16.37 -14.41
CA LEU A 59 -9.86 -17.51 -13.67
C LEU A 59 -8.82 -18.56 -13.31
N GLN A 60 -7.70 -18.64 -14.03
CA GLN A 60 -6.63 -19.61 -13.75
C GLN A 60 -5.85 -19.24 -12.47
N LEU A 61 -5.78 -17.95 -12.14
CA LEU A 61 -5.10 -17.44 -10.97
C LEU A 61 -6.03 -17.25 -9.75
N GLY A 62 -7.31 -17.56 -9.90
CA GLY A 62 -8.28 -17.47 -8.80
C GLY A 62 -8.51 -16.05 -8.29
N ASN A 63 -8.58 -15.88 -6.97
CA ASN A 63 -8.93 -14.61 -6.36
C ASN A 63 -7.73 -13.66 -6.29
N ILE A 64 -7.99 -12.37 -6.53
CA ILE A 64 -6.99 -11.32 -6.37
C ILE A 64 -6.75 -11.10 -4.86
N THR A 65 -5.48 -11.19 -4.45
CA THR A 65 -5.10 -10.98 -3.04
C THR A 65 -4.91 -9.50 -2.72
N SER A 66 -4.19 -8.78 -3.58
CA SER A 66 -3.97 -7.35 -3.42
C SER A 66 -3.83 -6.62 -4.75
N ILE A 67 -4.12 -5.32 -4.73
CA ILE A 67 -4.09 -4.45 -5.89
C ILE A 67 -3.31 -3.19 -5.51
N ASN A 68 -2.42 -2.77 -6.42
CA ASN A 68 -1.78 -1.47 -6.33
C ASN A 68 -2.05 -0.70 -7.63
N ALA A 69 -2.94 0.31 -7.56
CA ALA A 69 -3.31 1.19 -8.65
C ALA A 69 -2.70 2.60 -8.50
N PHE A 70 -1.62 2.75 -7.72
CA PHE A 70 -0.89 4.01 -7.57
C PHE A 70 -0.42 4.57 -8.91
N ASN A 71 0.06 3.71 -9.81
CA ASN A 71 0.36 4.06 -11.18
C ASN A 71 -0.69 3.44 -12.12
N PRO A 72 -1.65 4.25 -12.65
CA PRO A 72 -2.70 3.75 -13.54
C PRO A 72 -2.18 3.14 -14.85
N LEU A 73 -0.97 3.47 -15.28
CA LEU A 73 -0.34 2.91 -16.49
C LEU A 73 0.34 1.57 -16.22
N LYS A 74 0.47 1.17 -14.96
CA LYS A 74 1.13 -0.06 -14.51
C LYS A 74 0.47 -0.55 -13.22
N THR A 75 -0.82 -0.85 -13.28
CA THR A 75 -1.56 -1.41 -12.14
C THR A 75 -1.09 -2.82 -11.86
N ASN A 76 -0.75 -3.12 -10.61
CA ASN A 76 -0.30 -4.45 -10.20
C ASN A 76 -1.43 -5.21 -9.52
N LEU A 77 -1.73 -6.40 -10.02
CA LEU A 77 -2.60 -7.38 -9.38
C LEU A 77 -1.76 -8.53 -8.84
N PHE A 78 -1.91 -8.83 -7.57
CA PHE A 78 -1.17 -9.92 -6.93
C PHE A 78 -2.09 -11.08 -6.57
N TYR A 79 -1.67 -12.26 -6.97
CA TYR A 79 -2.30 -13.55 -6.71
C TYR A 79 -1.36 -14.37 -5.82
N LYS A 80 -1.49 -14.20 -4.50
CA LYS A 80 -0.57 -14.78 -3.52
C LYS A 80 -0.54 -16.31 -3.60
N ASP A 81 -1.70 -16.94 -3.73
CA ASP A 81 -1.82 -18.42 -3.77
C ASP A 81 -1.09 -19.02 -4.98
N PHE A 82 -0.92 -18.26 -6.05
CA PHE A 82 -0.17 -18.64 -7.25
C PHE A 82 1.21 -18.01 -7.33
N ASN A 83 1.61 -17.24 -6.31
CA ASN A 83 2.89 -16.52 -6.27
C ASN A 83 3.15 -15.73 -7.57
N THR A 84 2.09 -15.06 -8.09
CA THR A 84 2.06 -14.46 -9.43
C THR A 84 1.59 -13.00 -9.37
N VAL A 85 2.24 -12.14 -10.14
CA VAL A 85 1.84 -10.75 -10.36
C VAL A 85 1.45 -10.55 -11.82
N ILE A 86 0.33 -9.87 -12.04
CA ILE A 86 -0.08 -9.34 -13.34
C ILE A 86 0.08 -7.82 -13.32
N ILE A 87 0.73 -7.27 -14.33
CA ILE A 87 0.84 -5.83 -14.55
C ILE A 87 -0.04 -5.44 -15.71
N LEU A 88 -0.97 -4.50 -15.47
CA LEU A 88 -1.95 -4.03 -16.43
C LEU A 88 -1.69 -2.59 -16.84
N ASP A 89 -2.03 -2.25 -18.08
CA ASP A 89 -2.11 -0.87 -18.57
C ASP A 89 -3.40 -0.16 -18.09
N ASN A 90 -3.61 1.08 -18.53
CA ASN A 90 -4.78 1.88 -18.18
C ASN A 90 -6.09 1.44 -18.86
N ARG A 91 -6.05 0.45 -19.73
CA ARG A 91 -7.21 -0.22 -20.33
C ARG A 91 -7.39 -1.64 -19.81
N LEU A 92 -6.62 -1.99 -18.77
CA LEU A 92 -6.55 -3.30 -18.15
C LEU A 92 -6.08 -4.41 -19.10
N SER A 93 -5.27 -4.07 -20.13
CA SER A 93 -4.55 -5.05 -20.93
C SER A 93 -3.29 -5.50 -20.21
N GLU A 94 -2.93 -6.78 -20.29
CA GLU A 94 -1.73 -7.32 -19.68
C GLU A 94 -0.47 -6.76 -20.33
N ILE A 95 0.37 -6.08 -19.53
CA ILE A 95 1.73 -5.69 -19.92
C ILE A 95 2.68 -6.84 -19.65
N LYS A 96 2.54 -7.48 -18.48
CA LYS A 96 3.45 -8.53 -18.01
C LYS A 96 2.78 -9.46 -17.02
N LYS A 97 3.03 -10.74 -17.15
CA LYS A 97 2.79 -11.76 -16.12
C LYS A 97 4.14 -12.19 -15.55
N ILE A 98 4.24 -12.24 -14.23
CA ILE A 98 5.43 -12.67 -13.50
C ILE A 98 5.02 -13.82 -12.59
N ASP A 99 5.47 -15.01 -12.92
CA ASP A 99 5.33 -16.20 -12.08
C ASP A 99 6.64 -16.41 -11.32
N PHE A 100 6.64 -16.07 -10.03
CA PHE A 100 7.84 -16.19 -9.19
C PHE A 100 8.24 -17.65 -8.92
N ASN A 101 7.34 -18.61 -9.15
CA ASN A 101 7.69 -20.02 -9.03
C ASN A 101 8.65 -20.48 -10.13
N SER A 102 8.61 -19.83 -11.28
CA SER A 102 9.45 -20.15 -12.45
C SER A 102 10.79 -19.41 -12.47
N LEU A 103 11.00 -18.46 -11.57
CA LEU A 103 12.21 -17.61 -11.56
C LEU A 103 13.32 -18.20 -10.70
N THR A 104 14.56 -17.88 -11.09
CA THR A 104 15.77 -18.21 -10.31
C THR A 104 16.44 -16.89 -9.87
N PRO A 105 16.75 -16.70 -8.57
CA PRO A 105 16.41 -17.60 -7.45
C PRO A 105 14.90 -17.65 -7.18
N PHE A 106 14.44 -18.78 -6.64
CA PHE A 106 13.05 -18.98 -6.22
C PHE A 106 12.67 -18.04 -5.08
N ARG A 107 11.44 -17.49 -5.12
CA ARG A 107 10.92 -16.57 -4.12
C ARG A 107 9.52 -16.98 -3.69
N ILE A 108 9.24 -16.87 -2.41
CA ILE A 108 7.86 -16.87 -1.88
C ILE A 108 7.52 -15.40 -1.59
N VAL A 109 6.69 -14.82 -2.43
CA VAL A 109 6.29 -13.41 -2.31
C VAL A 109 5.03 -13.32 -1.48
N SER A 110 5.03 -12.47 -0.45
CA SER A 110 3.84 -12.24 0.39
C SER A 110 3.18 -10.88 0.15
N ASN A 111 3.95 -9.89 -0.22
CA ASN A 111 3.45 -8.52 -0.45
C ASN A 111 4.13 -7.91 -1.67
N ILE A 112 3.38 -7.08 -2.40
CA ILE A 112 3.91 -6.29 -3.51
C ILE A 112 3.43 -4.85 -3.42
N SER A 113 4.21 -3.94 -4.00
CA SER A 113 3.82 -2.55 -4.24
C SER A 113 4.50 -1.99 -5.48
N SER A 114 3.95 -0.93 -6.09
CA SER A 114 4.57 -0.28 -7.24
C SER A 114 5.90 0.38 -6.87
N ALA A 115 6.80 0.47 -7.83
CA ALA A 115 8.01 1.27 -7.71
C ALA A 115 8.17 2.20 -8.91
N ASN A 116 9.33 2.82 -9.05
CA ASN A 116 9.65 3.65 -10.21
C ASN A 116 9.93 2.79 -11.46
N ASP A 117 9.82 3.40 -12.62
CA ASP A 117 10.10 2.80 -13.95
C ASP A 117 9.37 1.48 -14.18
N ASN A 118 10.14 0.42 -14.38
CA ASN A 118 9.65 -0.94 -14.63
C ASN A 118 9.86 -1.84 -13.41
N SER A 119 9.82 -1.26 -12.22
CA SER A 119 10.10 -1.99 -10.99
C SER A 119 8.86 -2.10 -10.10
N ILE A 120 8.87 -3.15 -9.30
CA ILE A 120 7.95 -3.36 -8.18
C ILE A 120 8.77 -3.64 -6.92
N TRP A 121 8.25 -3.24 -5.79
CA TRP A 121 8.69 -3.73 -4.50
C TRP A 121 7.99 -5.05 -4.23
N LEU A 122 8.73 -6.04 -3.79
CA LEU A 122 8.19 -7.30 -3.28
C LEU A 122 8.85 -7.67 -1.96
N PHE A 123 8.10 -8.32 -1.09
CA PHE A 123 8.64 -8.92 0.11
C PHE A 123 8.81 -10.42 -0.09
N ASN A 124 10.04 -10.89 0.09
CA ASN A 124 10.41 -12.30 -0.07
C ASN A 124 10.44 -12.98 1.30
N ASP A 125 9.46 -13.85 1.56
CA ASP A 125 9.32 -14.55 2.84
C ASP A 125 10.48 -15.52 3.10
N ASN A 126 11.14 -16.06 2.06
CA ASN A 126 12.27 -16.97 2.26
C ASN A 126 13.48 -16.29 2.89
N THR A 127 13.72 -15.03 2.54
CA THR A 127 14.89 -14.28 2.97
C THR A 127 14.56 -13.19 3.99
N GLN A 128 13.26 -12.94 4.23
CA GLN A 128 12.75 -11.86 5.07
C GLN A 128 13.26 -10.49 4.63
N GLN A 129 13.29 -10.25 3.32
CA GLN A 129 13.85 -9.06 2.71
C GLN A 129 12.87 -8.41 1.73
N LEU A 130 12.96 -7.08 1.61
CA LEU A 130 12.40 -6.36 0.49
C LEU A 130 13.35 -6.46 -0.70
N GLU A 131 12.81 -6.71 -1.87
CA GLU A 131 13.50 -6.66 -3.15
C GLU A 131 12.88 -5.59 -4.06
N LEU A 132 13.71 -4.78 -4.67
CA LEU A 132 13.34 -3.93 -5.80
C LEU A 132 13.55 -4.75 -7.08
N PHE A 133 12.47 -5.22 -7.66
CA PHE A 133 12.47 -6.16 -8.77
C PHE A 133 12.06 -5.49 -10.08
N ASP A 134 12.90 -5.62 -11.09
CA ASP A 134 12.62 -5.17 -12.45
C ASP A 134 11.85 -6.26 -13.20
N PHE A 135 10.59 -5.96 -13.53
CA PHE A 135 9.70 -6.95 -14.13
C PHE A 135 9.92 -7.16 -15.64
N TYR A 136 10.64 -6.28 -16.34
CA TYR A 136 11.01 -6.51 -17.72
C TYR A 136 12.20 -7.45 -17.86
N THR A 137 13.25 -7.19 -17.08
CA THR A 137 14.48 -7.98 -17.09
C THR A 137 14.39 -9.22 -16.20
N SER A 138 13.37 -9.30 -15.36
CA SER A 138 13.19 -10.33 -14.31
C SER A 138 14.37 -10.43 -13.34
N LYS A 139 14.99 -9.28 -13.02
CA LYS A 139 16.14 -9.19 -12.12
C LYS A 139 15.85 -8.32 -10.90
N THR A 140 16.42 -8.70 -9.77
CA THR A 140 16.44 -7.86 -8.57
C THR A 140 17.51 -6.78 -8.74
N LYS A 141 17.10 -5.51 -8.63
CA LYS A 141 18.01 -4.34 -8.67
C LYS A 141 18.65 -4.08 -7.32
N HIS A 142 17.89 -4.30 -6.26
CA HIS A 142 18.32 -4.08 -4.88
C HIS A 142 17.62 -5.03 -3.93
N THR A 143 18.32 -5.42 -2.87
CA THR A 143 17.79 -6.23 -1.77
C THR A 143 18.16 -5.55 -0.46
N THR A 144 17.21 -5.37 0.44
CA THR A 144 17.46 -4.79 1.76
C THR A 144 18.13 -5.81 2.69
N LEU A 145 18.59 -5.36 3.85
CA LEU A 145 18.86 -6.28 4.96
C LEU A 145 17.56 -6.98 5.40
N PRO A 146 17.64 -8.18 6.00
CA PRO A 146 16.48 -8.84 6.57
C PRO A 146 15.79 -7.93 7.59
N VAL A 147 14.45 -7.89 7.54
CA VAL A 147 13.65 -7.11 8.47
C VAL A 147 13.24 -7.94 9.69
N GLU A 148 12.92 -7.26 10.77
CA GLU A 148 12.45 -7.88 11.99
C GLU A 148 10.92 -7.81 12.09
N GLY A 149 10.32 -8.91 12.51
CA GLY A 149 8.88 -9.03 12.71
C GLY A 149 8.12 -9.57 11.50
N ASN A 150 6.84 -9.86 11.71
CA ASN A 150 5.93 -10.35 10.67
C ASN A 150 5.39 -9.18 9.87
N VAL A 151 5.41 -9.28 8.54
CA VAL A 151 4.91 -8.21 7.66
C VAL A 151 3.39 -8.12 7.74
N LEU A 152 2.89 -6.93 8.02
CA LEU A 152 1.47 -6.60 8.09
C LEU A 152 0.99 -5.89 6.82
N ASP A 153 1.77 -4.91 6.31
CA ASP A 153 1.41 -4.16 5.11
C ASP A 153 2.65 -3.61 4.39
N LEU A 154 2.52 -3.40 3.08
CA LEU A 154 3.54 -2.83 2.21
C LEU A 154 2.90 -1.82 1.27
N LYS A 155 3.36 -0.58 1.31
CA LYS A 155 2.95 0.49 0.41
C LYS A 155 4.15 1.25 -0.11
N SER A 156 4.01 1.83 -1.29
CA SER A 156 5.07 2.63 -1.90
C SER A 156 4.51 3.70 -2.84
N ASN A 157 5.36 4.64 -3.15
CA ASN A 157 5.25 5.55 -4.27
C ASN A 157 6.56 5.56 -5.07
N TYR A 158 6.74 6.52 -5.97
CA TYR A 158 7.99 6.60 -6.77
C TYR A 158 9.24 6.89 -5.95
N ASN A 159 9.12 7.50 -4.76
CA ASN A 159 10.24 7.96 -3.97
C ASN A 159 10.51 7.11 -2.73
N PHE A 160 9.47 6.47 -2.18
CA PHE A 160 9.52 5.76 -0.91
C PHE A 160 8.80 4.42 -0.97
N CYS A 161 9.30 3.50 -0.16
CA CYS A 161 8.65 2.24 0.18
C CYS A 161 8.52 2.16 1.70
N TRP A 162 7.31 1.90 2.17
CA TRP A 162 6.99 1.73 3.59
C TRP A 162 6.59 0.29 3.85
N LEU A 163 7.28 -0.33 4.78
CA LEU A 163 7.00 -1.68 5.24
C LEU A 163 6.57 -1.62 6.69
N LEU A 164 5.39 -2.11 6.99
CA LEU A 164 4.87 -2.28 8.33
C LEU A 164 5.03 -3.72 8.75
N THR A 165 5.71 -3.94 9.88
CA THR A 165 5.75 -5.22 10.57
C THR A 165 5.04 -5.11 11.93
N ASP A 166 4.82 -6.22 12.59
CA ASP A 166 4.30 -6.23 13.96
C ASP A 166 5.24 -5.53 14.98
N LYS A 167 6.53 -5.33 14.62
CA LYS A 167 7.53 -4.69 15.48
C LYS A 167 7.91 -3.28 15.04
N TYR A 168 7.97 -3.01 13.74
CA TYR A 168 8.54 -1.78 13.22
C TYR A 168 7.81 -1.23 12.00
N ILE A 169 7.97 0.08 11.80
CA ILE A 169 7.64 0.82 10.59
C ILE A 169 8.97 1.16 9.93
N TYR A 170 9.23 0.56 8.76
CA TYR A 170 10.42 0.85 7.96
C TYR A 170 10.07 1.80 6.82
N THR A 171 10.93 2.78 6.56
CA THR A 171 10.87 3.64 5.39
C THR A 171 12.14 3.47 4.59
N TYR A 172 12.00 3.09 3.31
CA TYR A 172 13.10 2.99 2.37
C TYR A 172 12.93 4.03 1.27
N ASN A 173 14.04 4.54 0.72
CA ASN A 173 14.02 5.35 -0.48
C ASN A 173 13.90 4.49 -1.75
N TYR A 174 13.76 5.12 -2.91
CA TYR A 174 13.60 4.43 -4.20
C TYR A 174 14.84 3.62 -4.65
N PHE A 175 16.00 3.79 -4.00
CA PHE A 175 17.17 2.94 -4.20
C PHE A 175 17.20 1.72 -3.28
N GLY A 176 16.32 1.65 -2.28
CA GLY A 176 16.30 0.58 -1.27
C GLY A 176 17.12 0.88 -0.02
N SER A 177 17.67 2.08 0.13
CA SER A 177 18.36 2.45 1.36
C SER A 177 17.37 2.76 2.46
N LEU A 178 17.63 2.26 3.66
CA LEU A 178 16.83 2.54 4.85
C LEU A 178 16.92 4.02 5.23
N VAL A 179 15.79 4.70 5.28
CA VAL A 179 15.66 6.12 5.67
C VAL A 179 15.30 6.23 7.15
N SER A 180 14.36 5.41 7.62
CA SER A 180 13.97 5.37 9.03
C SER A 180 13.45 4.00 9.43
N LYS A 181 13.62 3.69 10.72
CA LYS A 181 13.04 2.54 11.41
C LYS A 181 12.46 3.04 12.72
N GLN A 182 11.16 2.83 12.94
CA GLN A 182 10.46 3.24 14.16
C GLN A 182 9.70 2.05 14.72
N GLU A 183 9.51 2.01 16.03
CA GLU A 183 8.71 0.97 16.66
C GLU A 183 7.24 1.04 16.22
N ASN A 184 6.64 -0.11 15.98
CA ASN A 184 5.21 -0.22 15.74
C ASN A 184 4.46 -0.34 17.07
N ASN A 185 3.67 0.65 17.40
CA ASN A 185 2.85 0.71 18.61
C ASN A 185 1.40 0.25 18.35
N GLY A 186 1.22 -0.83 17.60
CA GLY A 186 -0.08 -1.44 17.35
C GLY A 186 -0.80 -0.95 16.09
N PHE A 187 -0.05 -0.49 15.09
CA PHE A 187 -0.60 -0.19 13.77
C PHE A 187 -0.71 -1.45 12.91
N GLU A 188 -1.82 -1.56 12.16
CA GLU A 188 -2.20 -2.75 11.39
C GLU A 188 -2.11 -2.53 9.88
N GLN A 189 -2.28 -1.29 9.41
CA GLN A 189 -2.31 -0.91 8.00
C GLN A 189 -1.66 0.45 7.79
N ILE A 190 -1.15 0.66 6.57
CA ILE A 190 -0.51 1.91 6.15
C ILE A 190 -1.05 2.39 4.80
N ALA A 191 -1.02 3.71 4.59
CA ALA A 191 -1.17 4.34 3.29
C ALA A 191 -0.15 5.48 3.16
N GLY A 192 0.64 5.47 2.08
CA GLY A 192 1.67 6.48 1.85
C GLY A 192 1.20 7.60 0.93
N THR A 193 1.61 8.82 1.19
CA THR A 193 1.36 9.98 0.33
C THR A 193 2.46 11.03 0.45
N ASN A 194 3.06 11.44 -0.66
CA ASN A 194 4.05 12.54 -0.73
C ASN A 194 5.16 12.49 0.35
N GLY A 195 5.53 11.27 0.77
CA GLY A 195 6.51 11.05 1.84
C GLY A 195 5.93 10.96 3.25
N ASN A 196 4.67 11.31 3.45
CA ASN A 196 3.96 11.06 4.70
C ASN A 196 3.33 9.66 4.71
N VAL A 197 3.00 9.17 5.90
CA VAL A 197 2.35 7.87 6.09
C VAL A 197 1.12 8.05 6.97
N VAL A 198 -0.02 7.55 6.51
CA VAL A 198 -1.21 7.38 7.34
C VAL A 198 -1.20 5.95 7.87
N LEU A 199 -1.31 5.83 9.18
CA LEU A 199 -1.28 4.58 9.93
C LEU A 199 -2.67 4.31 10.50
N LYS A 200 -3.10 3.05 10.50
CA LYS A 200 -4.37 2.64 11.13
C LYS A 200 -4.10 1.74 12.32
N SER A 201 -4.75 2.06 13.43
CA SER A 201 -4.87 1.17 14.59
C SER A 201 -6.34 1.13 15.02
N ASN A 202 -6.93 -0.06 15.04
CA ASN A 202 -8.36 -0.23 15.32
C ASN A 202 -9.23 0.67 14.41
N ASN A 203 -9.97 1.60 14.99
CA ASN A 203 -10.85 2.54 14.27
C ASN A 203 -10.32 3.98 14.25
N SER A 204 -9.02 4.16 14.48
CA SER A 204 -8.33 5.46 14.46
C SER A 204 -7.27 5.51 13.38
N LEU A 205 -7.07 6.70 12.82
CA LEU A 205 -5.99 6.96 11.87
C LEU A 205 -5.01 7.97 12.46
N PHE A 206 -3.75 7.80 12.10
CA PHE A 206 -2.63 8.59 12.59
C PHE A 206 -1.76 9.04 11.43
N LEU A 207 -1.15 10.20 11.53
CA LEU A 207 -0.22 10.74 10.56
C LEU A 207 1.21 10.65 11.10
N LEU A 208 2.09 10.00 10.35
CA LEU A 208 3.54 10.10 10.47
C LEU A 208 4.04 10.99 9.35
N SER A 209 4.49 12.19 9.69
CA SER A 209 5.01 13.15 8.71
C SER A 209 6.43 12.80 8.29
N LYS A 210 6.76 13.01 7.01
CA LYS A 210 8.07 12.71 6.39
C LYS A 210 9.28 13.23 7.19
N ASN A 211 9.14 14.40 7.79
CA ASN A 211 10.24 15.09 8.48
C ASN A 211 10.12 15.01 10.02
N SER A 212 9.31 14.10 10.53
CA SER A 212 9.05 13.96 11.95
C SER A 212 9.03 12.50 12.35
N SER A 213 9.50 12.19 13.54
CA SER A 213 9.26 10.90 14.20
C SER A 213 7.95 10.89 14.99
N LYS A 214 7.27 12.04 15.13
CA LYS A 214 6.03 12.16 15.88
C LYS A 214 4.88 11.59 15.06
N ILE A 215 4.15 10.66 15.66
CA ILE A 215 2.91 10.12 15.15
C ILE A 215 1.77 10.85 15.85
N THR A 216 0.87 11.46 15.07
CA THR A 216 -0.23 12.29 15.59
C THR A 216 -1.57 11.77 15.11
N GLU A 217 -2.55 11.60 16.00
CA GLU A 217 -3.88 11.13 15.67
C GLU A 217 -4.64 12.14 14.81
N LEU A 218 -5.39 11.67 13.81
CA LEU A 218 -6.31 12.48 13.01
C LEU A 218 -7.65 12.59 13.74
N ASP A 219 -8.15 13.82 13.86
CA ASP A 219 -9.48 14.09 14.43
C ASP A 219 -10.56 13.82 13.37
N LEU A 220 -11.01 12.57 13.32
CA LEU A 220 -11.98 12.09 12.35
C LEU A 220 -13.40 12.08 12.95
N PRO A 221 -14.45 12.26 12.13
CA PRO A 221 -15.80 11.94 12.54
C PRO A 221 -15.89 10.48 13.04
N LYS A 222 -16.85 10.18 13.94
CA LYS A 222 -17.08 8.82 14.42
C LYS A 222 -17.64 7.95 13.28
N LEU A 223 -16.72 7.29 12.56
CA LEU A 223 -17.00 6.39 11.42
C LEU A 223 -16.37 5.04 11.71
N LEU A 224 -16.97 3.98 11.15
CA LEU A 224 -16.32 2.68 11.10
C LEU A 224 -15.35 2.66 9.91
N ILE A 225 -14.06 2.50 10.19
CA ILE A 225 -13.00 2.53 9.19
C ILE A 225 -12.65 1.09 8.79
N ASN A 226 -13.34 0.58 7.78
CA ASN A 226 -13.05 -0.75 7.23
C ASN A 226 -11.85 -0.72 6.29
N ARG A 227 -11.77 0.31 5.46
CA ARG A 227 -10.67 0.54 4.50
C ARG A 227 -10.36 2.03 4.43
N PHE A 228 -9.14 2.33 4.08
CA PHE A 228 -8.74 3.70 3.79
C PHE A 228 -7.62 3.71 2.73
N PHE A 229 -7.55 4.77 1.99
CA PHE A 229 -6.44 5.07 1.08
C PHE A 229 -6.27 6.57 0.94
N VAL A 230 -5.12 6.98 0.44
CA VAL A 230 -4.79 8.39 0.27
C VAL A 230 -4.41 8.63 -1.18
N THR A 231 -5.00 9.65 -1.80
CA THR A 231 -4.63 10.12 -3.14
C THR A 231 -4.37 11.62 -3.09
N ASN A 232 -3.19 12.04 -3.45
CA ASN A 232 -2.70 13.40 -3.22
C ASN A 232 -2.81 13.74 -1.72
N GLU A 233 -3.56 14.75 -1.34
CA GLU A 233 -3.78 15.18 0.04
C GLU A 233 -5.17 14.79 0.56
N THR A 234 -5.90 13.96 -0.19
CA THR A 234 -7.25 13.52 0.17
C THR A 234 -7.22 12.11 0.75
N LEU A 235 -7.76 11.99 1.96
CA LEU A 235 -7.99 10.73 2.64
C LEU A 235 -9.43 10.24 2.31
N TYR A 236 -9.51 9.00 1.86
CA TYR A 236 -10.77 8.28 1.61
C TYR A 236 -10.93 7.20 2.68
N ILE A 237 -12.15 7.10 3.22
CA ILE A 237 -12.53 6.15 4.29
C ILE A 237 -13.80 5.42 3.89
#